data_13fb301250e191baed014024f4637208
#
_entry.id   13fb301250e191baed014024f4637208
#
_cell.length_a   1.000
_cell.length_b   1.000
_cell.length_c   1.000
_cell.angle_alpha   90.00
_cell.angle_beta   90.00
_cell.angle_gamma   90.00
#
_symmetry.space_group_name_H-M   'P 1'
#
loop_
_entity.id
_entity.type
_entity.pdbx_description
1 polymer ?
#
loop_
_entity_poly.entity_id
_entity_poly.type
_entity_poly.pdbx_seq_one_letter_code
_entity_poly.pdbx_strand_id
1 'polypeptide(L)'
;EEDRFNKIKHFNPDSSPIPSISFVKQCAYHYFILKKFKNINFDCVFISTYDRNNDQWEQEIINNILEQVTCKKWVFNKMHHEHHAVCGFYFSKFNEALILVSDGGGEVIPSFNKTKQPYQTMESICFIDNKLKIFYKAASNYRGGIEDKKNDYKFKINETDILLTSKAISGLKYLNYTQEAGFGNHQEGQLMGLAAYKNKNTSISKSLLNIANKAQEETLEEKINLIKKAKKYSDCKNIILTGGYHLNCSNNFKLVKQFPELNFFVDPIPYDGGTAVGVALYEHYKK
;
A
#
# COMPACT_ATOMS: atom_id res chain seq x y z
N GLU A 1 20.37 1.62 -12.67
CA GLU A 1 19.40 2.19 -11.70
C GLU A 1 18.46 1.16 -11.08
N GLU A 2 18.06 0.08 -11.75
CA GLU A 2 17.24 -1.02 -11.21
C GLU A 2 17.93 -1.86 -10.13
N ASP A 3 19.22 -1.99 -10.17
CA ASP A 3 20.04 -2.73 -9.17
C ASP A 3 19.93 -2.18 -7.74
N ARG A 4 19.46 -0.96 -7.60
CA ARG A 4 19.39 -0.25 -6.33
C ARG A 4 18.23 -0.72 -5.45
N PHE A 5 17.08 -1.04 -6.05
CA PHE A 5 15.91 -1.52 -5.34
C PHE A 5 16.11 -2.93 -4.78
N ASN A 6 16.77 -3.80 -5.52
CA ASN A 6 17.03 -5.16 -5.08
C ASN A 6 17.99 -5.20 -3.88
N LYS A 7 18.99 -4.34 -3.84
CA LYS A 7 19.97 -4.31 -2.73
C LYS A 7 19.36 -3.84 -1.42
N ILE A 8 18.41 -2.90 -1.42
CA ILE A 8 17.74 -2.42 -0.22
C ILE A 8 16.81 -3.49 0.39
N LYS A 9 16.11 -4.26 -0.43
CA LYS A 9 15.27 -5.37 0.03
C LYS A 9 16.04 -6.48 0.73
N HIS A 10 17.29 -6.70 0.37
CA HIS A 10 18.13 -7.76 0.93
C HIS A 10 18.92 -7.36 2.18
N PHE A 11 18.93 -6.08 2.55
CA PHE A 11 19.75 -5.56 3.64
C PHE A 11 19.02 -5.39 4.97
N ASN A 12 17.81 -5.92 5.15
CA ASN A 12 17.19 -5.97 6.47
C ASN A 12 17.39 -7.36 7.11
N PRO A 13 18.51 -7.61 7.79
CA PRO A 13 18.78 -8.90 8.45
C PRO A 13 17.88 -9.12 9.68
N ASP A 14 17.33 -8.04 10.24
CA ASP A 14 16.44 -8.11 11.40
C ASP A 14 15.00 -7.93 10.93
N SER A 15 14.17 -8.92 11.21
CA SER A 15 12.71 -8.90 11.05
C SER A 15 12.01 -7.83 11.90
N SER A 16 12.76 -6.87 12.42
CA SER A 16 12.26 -5.69 13.11
C SER A 16 11.52 -4.80 12.12
N PRO A 17 10.26 -4.46 12.36
CA PRO A 17 9.47 -3.59 11.50
C PRO A 17 9.95 -2.12 11.51
N ILE A 18 11.00 -1.79 12.25
CA ILE A 18 11.60 -0.46 12.32
C ILE A 18 13.05 -0.58 11.87
N PRO A 19 13.43 0.04 10.72
CA PRO A 19 14.83 0.18 10.40
C PRO A 19 15.52 0.93 11.55
N SER A 20 16.56 0.35 12.14
CA SER A 20 17.38 1.09 13.08
C SER A 20 18.01 2.30 12.37
N ILE A 21 18.31 3.36 13.10
CA ILE A 21 18.99 4.55 12.55
C ILE A 21 20.31 4.17 11.86
N SER A 22 21.00 3.16 12.38
CA SER A 22 22.17 2.59 11.73
C SER A 22 21.86 2.02 10.34
N PHE A 23 20.65 1.47 10.13
CA PHE A 23 20.21 0.99 8.82
C PHE A 23 19.97 2.15 7.84
N VAL A 24 19.34 3.23 8.28
CA VAL A 24 19.16 4.44 7.44
C VAL A 24 20.53 5.05 7.08
N LYS A 25 21.46 5.09 8.01
CA LYS A 25 22.84 5.56 7.78
C LYS A 25 23.66 4.63 6.87
N GLN A 26 23.42 3.33 6.92
CA GLN A 26 24.12 2.32 6.13
C GLN A 26 23.50 2.10 4.74
N CYS A 27 22.28 2.58 4.49
CA CYS A 27 21.68 2.48 3.18
C CYS A 27 22.48 3.32 2.17
N ALA A 28 23.32 2.67 1.40
CA ALA A 28 24.10 3.29 0.31
C ALA A 28 23.22 4.11 -0.65
N TYR A 29 21.95 3.73 -0.77
CA TYR A 29 20.94 4.41 -1.57
C TYR A 29 20.60 5.81 -1.02
N HIS A 30 20.33 5.95 0.27
CA HIS A 30 20.12 7.25 0.90
C HIS A 30 21.35 8.13 0.72
N TYR A 31 22.53 7.56 0.91
CA TYR A 31 23.78 8.26 0.70
C TYR A 31 23.93 8.79 -0.74
N PHE A 32 23.61 7.99 -1.75
CA PHE A 32 23.72 8.41 -3.15
C PHE A 32 22.71 9.49 -3.54
N ILE A 33 21.46 9.36 -3.12
CA ILE A 33 20.42 10.36 -3.40
C ILE A 33 20.72 11.64 -2.66
N LEU A 34 20.99 11.55 -1.36
CA LEU A 34 21.24 12.71 -0.53
C LEU A 34 22.50 13.45 -0.96
N LYS A 35 23.53 12.72 -1.45
CA LYS A 35 24.74 13.33 -2.03
C LYS A 35 24.43 14.11 -3.32
N LYS A 36 23.48 13.66 -4.15
CA LYS A 36 23.04 14.42 -5.33
C LYS A 36 22.37 15.74 -4.95
N PHE A 37 21.77 15.82 -3.77
CA PHE A 37 21.01 16.96 -3.28
C PHE A 37 21.77 17.83 -2.27
N LYS A 38 23.01 17.48 -1.93
CA LYS A 38 23.83 18.14 -0.89
C LYS A 38 23.99 19.67 -1.07
N ASN A 39 23.92 20.16 -2.31
CA ASN A 39 24.07 21.58 -2.63
C ASN A 39 22.75 22.25 -3.02
N ILE A 40 21.62 21.57 -2.81
CA ILE A 40 20.29 22.10 -3.16
C ILE A 40 19.59 22.53 -1.88
N ASN A 41 19.12 23.78 -1.85
CA ASN A 41 18.28 24.30 -0.78
C ASN A 41 16.82 24.07 -1.17
N PHE A 42 16.14 23.20 -0.44
CA PHE A 42 14.72 22.95 -0.65
C PHE A 42 13.86 23.92 0.17
N ASP A 43 12.77 24.39 -0.40
CA ASP A 43 11.77 25.14 0.36
C ASP A 43 10.96 24.23 1.28
N CYS A 44 10.67 23.01 0.82
CA CYS A 44 9.95 22.03 1.62
C CYS A 44 10.36 20.60 1.25
N VAL A 45 10.51 19.75 2.24
CA VAL A 45 10.65 18.31 2.09
C VAL A 45 9.43 17.64 2.70
N PHE A 46 8.72 16.84 1.89
CA PHE A 46 7.58 16.06 2.32
C PHE A 46 8.01 14.61 2.56
N ILE A 47 7.56 14.05 3.67
CA ILE A 47 7.84 12.66 4.04
C ILE A 47 6.50 11.95 4.22
N SER A 48 6.26 10.92 3.41
CA SER A 48 5.14 10.01 3.60
C SER A 48 5.47 9.01 4.69
N THR A 49 4.62 8.95 5.71
CA THR A 49 4.74 7.98 6.81
C THR A 49 3.41 7.28 7.04
N TYR A 50 3.41 6.29 7.91
CA TYR A 50 2.21 5.77 8.53
C TYR A 50 2.35 5.90 10.05
N ASP A 51 1.22 6.15 10.72
CA ASP A 51 1.19 6.54 12.12
C ASP A 51 1.77 5.45 13.03
N ARG A 52 2.89 5.74 13.63
CA ARG A 52 3.46 4.97 14.74
C ARG A 52 3.67 5.89 15.92
N ASN A 53 2.73 6.69 16.34
CA ASN A 53 2.74 7.46 17.60
C ASN A 53 4.14 7.67 18.24
N ASN A 54 5.14 8.01 17.42
CA ASN A 54 6.52 8.13 17.87
C ASN A 54 7.18 9.35 17.25
N ASP A 55 6.95 10.50 17.87
CA ASP A 55 7.59 11.77 17.51
C ASP A 55 9.12 11.66 17.54
N GLN A 56 9.66 10.78 18.38
CA GLN A 56 11.09 10.51 18.45
C GLN A 56 11.62 9.94 17.13
N TRP A 57 10.88 9.05 16.46
CA TRP A 57 11.29 8.48 15.18
C TRP A 57 11.28 9.53 14.05
N GLU A 58 10.31 10.42 14.02
CA GLU A 58 10.27 11.54 13.06
C GLU A 58 11.49 12.45 13.28
N GLN A 59 11.79 12.80 14.53
CA GLN A 59 12.96 13.63 14.87
C GLN A 59 14.27 12.94 14.51
N GLU A 60 14.37 11.64 14.71
CA GLU A 60 15.56 10.86 14.33
C GLU A 60 15.78 10.81 12.82
N ILE A 61 14.71 10.68 12.02
CA ILE A 61 14.79 10.78 10.56
C ILE A 61 15.28 12.17 10.17
N ILE A 62 14.66 13.23 10.70
CA ILE A 62 15.06 14.61 10.42
C ILE A 62 16.55 14.79 10.72
N ASN A 63 17.02 14.43 11.89
CA ASN A 63 18.40 14.62 12.31
C ASN A 63 19.39 13.88 11.41
N ASN A 64 19.05 12.69 10.93
CA ASN A 64 19.91 11.92 10.02
C ASN A 64 19.91 12.44 8.58
N ILE A 65 18.83 13.06 8.14
CA ILE A 65 18.70 13.61 6.79
C ILE A 65 19.23 15.06 6.75
N LEU A 66 19.02 15.84 7.82
CA LEU A 66 19.45 17.25 7.92
C LEU A 66 20.95 17.45 7.70
N GLU A 67 21.79 16.50 8.08
CA GLU A 67 23.23 16.57 7.81
C GLU A 67 23.55 16.58 6.30
N GLN A 68 22.61 16.20 5.46
CA GLN A 68 22.82 15.95 4.03
C GLN A 68 21.90 16.75 3.11
N VAL A 69 20.78 17.27 3.62
CA VAL A 69 19.77 18.01 2.85
C VAL A 69 19.40 19.29 3.58
N THR A 70 19.61 20.43 2.93
CA THR A 70 19.18 21.73 3.46
C THR A 70 17.73 22.00 3.06
N CYS A 71 16.88 22.26 4.05
CA CYS A 71 15.45 22.50 3.84
C CYS A 71 14.90 23.54 4.82
N LYS A 72 14.03 24.45 4.32
CA LYS A 72 13.35 25.44 5.16
C LYS A 72 12.23 24.86 6.01
N LYS A 73 11.55 23.82 5.50
CA LYS A 73 10.38 23.22 6.14
C LYS A 73 10.34 21.70 5.90
N TRP A 74 10.11 20.95 6.98
CA TRP A 74 9.80 19.51 6.95
C TRP A 74 8.32 19.29 7.18
N VAL A 75 7.70 18.42 6.39
CA VAL A 75 6.29 18.06 6.52
C VAL A 75 6.16 16.54 6.52
N PHE A 76 5.76 15.98 7.67
CA PHE A 76 5.38 14.60 7.79
C PHE A 76 3.88 14.47 7.53
N ASN A 77 3.51 13.60 6.62
CA ASN A 77 2.11 13.35 6.29
C ASN A 77 1.81 11.85 6.40
N LYS A 78 0.79 11.51 7.19
CA LYS A 78 0.44 10.15 7.59
C LYS A 78 -0.67 9.54 6.73
N MET A 79 -1.13 10.22 5.70
CA MET A 79 -2.24 9.81 4.83
C MET A 79 -1.78 8.85 3.73
N HIS A 80 -1.23 7.71 4.14
CA HIS A 80 -0.53 6.75 3.28
C HIS A 80 -1.37 6.32 2.05
N HIS A 81 -2.61 5.89 2.25
CA HIS A 81 -3.49 5.48 1.15
C HIS A 81 -3.88 6.64 0.23
N GLU A 82 -3.98 7.83 0.78
CA GLU A 82 -4.27 9.03 -0.02
C GLU A 82 -3.07 9.40 -0.90
N HIS A 83 -1.85 9.18 -0.41
CA HIS A 83 -0.64 9.36 -1.23
C HIS A 83 -0.59 8.37 -2.40
N HIS A 84 -0.92 7.09 -2.18
CA HIS A 84 -1.08 6.13 -3.27
C HIS A 84 -2.13 6.60 -4.28
N ALA A 85 -3.28 7.06 -3.82
CA ALA A 85 -4.36 7.53 -4.68
C ALA A 85 -3.91 8.71 -5.56
N VAL A 86 -3.26 9.70 -4.96
CA VAL A 86 -2.76 10.89 -5.69
C VAL A 86 -1.66 10.51 -6.68
N CYS A 87 -0.74 9.60 -6.31
CA CYS A 87 0.29 9.10 -7.21
C CYS A 87 -0.31 8.45 -8.47
N GLY A 88 -1.21 7.48 -8.28
CA GLY A 88 -1.87 6.79 -9.37
C GLY A 88 -2.69 7.73 -10.27
N PHE A 89 -3.38 8.71 -9.67
CA PHE A 89 -4.14 9.70 -10.41
C PHE A 89 -3.24 10.58 -11.29
N TYR A 90 -2.14 11.06 -10.75
CA TYR A 90 -1.17 11.88 -11.49
C TYR A 90 -0.63 11.17 -12.73
N PHE A 91 -0.27 9.90 -12.61
CA PHE A 91 0.25 9.13 -13.73
C PHE A 91 -0.82 8.69 -14.75
N SER A 92 -2.05 8.52 -14.33
CA SER A 92 -3.15 8.04 -15.19
C SER A 92 -3.52 9.02 -16.31
N LYS A 93 -3.29 10.32 -16.10
CA LYS A 93 -3.74 11.41 -16.99
C LYS A 93 -5.26 11.48 -17.16
N PHE A 94 -6.04 10.82 -16.32
CA PHE A 94 -7.48 10.99 -16.29
C PHE A 94 -7.87 12.34 -15.71
N ASN A 95 -8.98 12.92 -16.19
CA ASN A 95 -9.56 14.14 -15.61
C ASN A 95 -10.35 13.85 -14.33
N GLU A 96 -10.88 12.64 -14.22
CA GLU A 96 -11.54 12.11 -13.04
C GLU A 96 -11.37 10.59 -12.96
N ALA A 97 -11.31 10.04 -11.76
CA ALA A 97 -11.23 8.60 -11.57
C ALA A 97 -11.70 8.15 -10.18
N LEU A 98 -12.29 6.94 -10.12
CA LEU A 98 -12.34 6.14 -8.91
C LEU A 98 -10.99 5.44 -8.72
N ILE A 99 -10.44 5.51 -7.51
CA ILE A 99 -9.13 4.99 -7.19
C ILE A 99 -9.28 3.94 -6.10
N LEU A 100 -8.83 2.72 -6.41
CA LEU A 100 -8.82 1.60 -5.49
C LEU A 100 -7.41 1.40 -4.98
N VAL A 101 -7.20 1.74 -3.72
CA VAL A 101 -5.95 1.49 -3.01
C VAL A 101 -6.08 0.16 -2.29
N SER A 102 -5.15 -0.77 -2.55
CA SER A 102 -5.08 -2.06 -1.86
C SER A 102 -3.65 -2.35 -1.47
N ASP A 103 -3.40 -2.42 -0.17
CA ASP A 103 -2.03 -2.50 0.35
C ASP A 103 -1.89 -3.51 1.49
N GLY A 104 -0.67 -3.76 1.94
CA GLY A 104 -0.33 -4.60 3.09
C GLY A 104 -0.49 -3.89 4.43
N GLY A 105 -0.61 -2.57 4.43
CA GLY A 105 -0.82 -1.72 5.60
C GLY A 105 -0.68 -0.25 5.26
N GLY A 106 -1.43 0.59 5.92
CA GLY A 106 -1.41 2.04 5.74
C GLY A 106 -1.57 2.78 7.07
N GLU A 107 -2.13 3.97 7.02
CA GLU A 107 -2.36 4.79 8.19
C GLU A 107 -3.24 4.10 9.24
N VAL A 108 -3.01 4.44 10.49
CA VAL A 108 -3.76 3.91 11.63
C VAL A 108 -5.08 4.66 11.77
N ILE A 109 -6.18 3.89 11.84
CA ILE A 109 -7.48 4.42 12.25
C ILE A 109 -7.55 4.33 13.78
N PRO A 110 -7.76 5.45 14.50
CA PRO A 110 -7.90 5.42 15.95
C PRO A 110 -9.02 4.44 16.35
N SER A 111 -8.71 3.49 17.22
CA SER A 111 -9.73 2.56 17.70
C SER A 111 -10.67 3.27 18.65
N PHE A 112 -11.97 3.19 18.40
CA PHE A 112 -13.03 3.70 19.28
C PHE A 112 -13.18 2.88 20.57
N ASN A 113 -12.68 1.67 20.58
CA ASN A 113 -12.67 0.81 21.74
C ASN A 113 -11.24 0.59 22.21
N LYS A 114 -11.04 0.56 23.52
CA LYS A 114 -9.81 0.28 24.29
C LYS A 114 -9.08 -1.03 23.90
N THR A 115 -9.19 -1.45 22.65
CA THR A 115 -8.43 -2.57 22.13
C THR A 115 -6.96 -2.15 22.05
N LYS A 116 -6.09 -2.94 22.65
CA LYS A 116 -4.65 -2.68 22.75
C LYS A 116 -3.92 -2.64 21.37
N GLN A 117 -4.63 -2.93 20.27
CA GLN A 117 -4.03 -3.01 18.94
C GLN A 117 -4.69 -2.05 17.97
N PRO A 118 -3.91 -1.20 17.30
CA PRO A 118 -4.44 -0.27 16.30
C PRO A 118 -4.91 -1.01 15.04
N TYR A 119 -5.93 -0.45 14.38
CA TYR A 119 -6.36 -0.88 13.06
C TYR A 119 -5.56 -0.12 12.00
N GLN A 120 -4.92 -0.84 11.09
CA GLN A 120 -4.24 -0.26 9.93
C GLN A 120 -5.11 -0.35 8.69
N THR A 121 -5.18 0.72 7.92
CA THR A 121 -5.91 0.75 6.65
C THR A 121 -5.27 -0.21 5.66
N MET A 122 -6.08 -1.08 5.05
CA MET A 122 -5.67 -2.07 4.05
C MET A 122 -6.25 -1.77 2.67
N GLU A 123 -7.43 -1.16 2.65
CA GLU A 123 -8.14 -0.79 1.42
C GLU A 123 -8.76 0.59 1.54
N SER A 124 -8.76 1.33 0.44
CA SER A 124 -9.50 2.57 0.33
C SER A 124 -10.15 2.71 -1.05
N ILE A 125 -11.31 3.36 -1.08
CA ILE A 125 -11.95 3.85 -2.30
C ILE A 125 -11.91 5.37 -2.24
N CYS A 126 -11.14 5.95 -3.15
CA CYS A 126 -11.03 7.39 -3.33
C CYS A 126 -11.63 7.79 -4.67
N PHE A 127 -11.92 9.07 -4.80
CA PHE A 127 -12.30 9.70 -6.06
C PHE A 127 -11.56 11.01 -6.19
N ILE A 128 -11.02 11.28 -7.35
CA ILE A 128 -10.42 12.56 -7.68
C ILE A 128 -11.06 13.06 -8.96
N ASP A 129 -11.58 14.27 -8.90
CA ASP A 129 -11.91 15.15 -10.01
C ASP A 129 -10.95 16.36 -9.99
N ASN A 130 -11.33 17.43 -9.30
CA ASN A 130 -10.44 18.53 -8.93
C ASN A 130 -9.98 18.41 -7.48
N LYS A 131 -10.66 17.57 -6.68
CA LYS A 131 -10.40 17.34 -5.25
C LYS A 131 -10.39 15.86 -4.93
N LEU A 132 -9.54 15.50 -3.98
CA LEU A 132 -9.54 14.16 -3.39
C LEU A 132 -10.75 14.02 -2.44
N LYS A 133 -11.56 13.00 -2.70
CA LYS A 133 -12.66 12.54 -1.84
C LYS A 133 -12.40 11.10 -1.42
N ILE A 134 -12.68 10.76 -0.18
CA ILE A 134 -12.52 9.41 0.35
C ILE A 134 -13.90 8.87 0.67
N PHE A 135 -14.30 7.81 -0.01
CA PHE A 135 -15.62 7.22 0.15
C PHE A 135 -15.61 6.06 1.15
N TYR A 136 -14.50 5.32 1.20
CA TYR A 136 -14.43 4.11 2.00
C TYR A 136 -13.01 3.82 2.47
N LYS A 137 -12.89 3.30 3.70
CA LYS A 137 -11.67 2.70 4.23
C LYS A 137 -11.99 1.39 4.94
N ALA A 138 -11.24 0.33 4.65
CA ALA A 138 -11.24 -0.89 5.43
C ALA A 138 -9.92 -1.04 6.16
N ALA A 139 -9.98 -1.22 7.46
CA ALA A 139 -8.81 -1.37 8.30
C ALA A 139 -8.85 -2.68 9.09
N SER A 140 -7.70 -3.28 9.26
CA SER A 140 -7.53 -4.56 9.96
C SER A 140 -6.56 -4.42 11.13
N ASN A 141 -6.88 -5.12 12.22
CA ASN A 141 -5.97 -5.33 13.34
C ASN A 141 -5.45 -6.79 13.37
N TYR A 142 -5.59 -7.53 12.29
CA TYR A 142 -5.12 -8.89 12.16
C TYR A 142 -3.61 -9.00 12.46
N ARG A 143 -3.22 -9.96 13.29
CA ARG A 143 -1.84 -10.28 13.64
C ARG A 143 -1.66 -11.80 13.65
N GLY A 144 -1.17 -12.35 12.53
CA GLY A 144 -0.69 -13.72 12.38
C GLY A 144 -1.44 -14.79 13.18
N GLY A 145 -2.50 -15.37 12.62
CA GLY A 145 -3.13 -16.59 13.12
C GLY A 145 -4.17 -16.43 14.23
N ILE A 146 -4.32 -15.27 14.84
CA ILE A 146 -5.37 -15.03 15.84
C ILE A 146 -6.47 -14.22 15.20
N GLU A 147 -7.43 -14.92 14.57
CA GLU A 147 -8.72 -14.30 14.28
C GLU A 147 -9.46 -14.09 15.61
N ASP A 148 -9.47 -12.87 16.10
CA ASP A 148 -10.41 -12.50 17.16
C ASP A 148 -11.80 -12.60 16.54
N LYS A 149 -12.64 -13.53 17.02
CA LYS A 149 -13.99 -13.81 16.49
C LYS A 149 -14.97 -12.62 16.69
N LYS A 150 -14.45 -11.41 16.88
CA LYS A 150 -15.25 -10.22 17.06
C LYS A 150 -15.80 -9.73 15.72
N ASN A 151 -17.01 -9.22 15.81
CA ASN A 151 -17.78 -8.70 14.69
C ASN A 151 -17.06 -7.58 13.95
N ASP A 152 -17.22 -7.54 12.63
CA ASP A 152 -16.85 -6.38 11.83
C ASP A 152 -17.63 -5.15 12.31
N TYR A 153 -16.96 -4.02 12.52
CA TYR A 153 -17.58 -2.75 12.90
C TYR A 153 -17.70 -1.86 11.66
N LYS A 154 -18.91 -1.33 11.43
CA LYS A 154 -19.20 -0.42 10.33
C LYS A 154 -19.76 0.88 10.87
N PHE A 155 -19.16 1.99 10.49
CA PHE A 155 -19.60 3.34 10.88
C PHE A 155 -19.12 4.36 9.85
N LYS A 156 -19.46 5.63 10.06
CA LYS A 156 -18.98 6.75 9.24
C LYS A 156 -18.11 7.68 10.07
N ILE A 157 -17.04 8.18 9.45
CA ILE A 157 -16.32 9.36 9.93
C ILE A 157 -16.50 10.42 8.84
N ASN A 158 -17.16 11.52 9.19
CA ASN A 158 -17.64 12.49 8.21
C ASN A 158 -18.46 11.77 7.12
N GLU A 159 -18.07 11.86 5.86
CA GLU A 159 -18.75 11.18 4.74
C GLU A 159 -18.13 9.85 4.36
N THR A 160 -17.03 9.44 5.01
CA THR A 160 -16.29 8.21 4.71
C THR A 160 -16.87 7.00 5.44
N ASP A 161 -17.25 5.97 4.70
CA ASP A 161 -17.64 4.67 5.26
C ASP A 161 -16.40 3.94 5.78
N ILE A 162 -16.43 3.51 7.04
CA ILE A 162 -15.33 2.79 7.70
C ILE A 162 -15.76 1.36 8.01
N LEU A 163 -14.91 0.41 7.65
CA LEU A 163 -14.97 -0.98 8.09
C LEU A 163 -13.75 -1.28 8.97
N LEU A 164 -13.96 -1.68 10.20
CA LEU A 164 -12.92 -2.29 11.03
C LEU A 164 -13.15 -3.80 11.09
N THR A 165 -12.11 -4.58 10.85
CA THR A 165 -12.17 -6.04 10.86
C THR A 165 -10.95 -6.64 11.58
N SER A 166 -11.10 -7.84 12.14
CA SER A 166 -9.99 -8.63 12.66
C SER A 166 -9.47 -9.66 11.64
N LYS A 167 -10.03 -9.67 10.43
CA LYS A 167 -9.61 -10.57 9.35
C LYS A 167 -8.47 -9.97 8.54
N ALA A 168 -7.59 -10.82 8.04
CA ALA A 168 -6.66 -10.40 7.01
C ALA A 168 -7.41 -10.10 5.71
N ILE A 169 -7.18 -8.94 5.13
CA ILE A 169 -7.76 -8.51 3.85
C ILE A 169 -6.67 -7.96 2.93
N SER A 170 -6.94 -7.92 1.64
CA SER A 170 -6.08 -7.30 0.64
C SER A 170 -4.64 -7.83 0.62
N GLY A 171 -3.63 -6.95 0.63
CA GLY A 171 -2.22 -7.29 0.60
C GLY A 171 -1.79 -8.13 1.80
N LEU A 172 -2.35 -7.85 2.99
CA LEU A 172 -2.07 -8.64 4.19
C LEU A 172 -2.55 -10.10 4.05
N LYS A 173 -3.73 -10.34 3.45
CA LYS A 173 -4.20 -11.70 3.16
C LYS A 173 -3.26 -12.42 2.19
N TYR A 174 -2.81 -11.72 1.15
CA TYR A 174 -1.88 -12.29 0.19
C TYR A 174 -0.53 -12.63 0.83
N LEU A 175 -0.01 -11.77 1.71
CA LEU A 175 1.20 -12.00 2.50
C LEU A 175 1.06 -13.26 3.38
N ASN A 176 -0.10 -13.45 4.04
CA ASN A 176 -0.33 -14.64 4.84
C ASN A 176 -0.24 -15.93 4.02
N TYR A 177 -0.83 -15.96 2.82
CA TYR A 177 -0.67 -17.08 1.91
C TYR A 177 0.77 -17.27 1.45
N THR A 178 1.52 -16.18 1.27
CA THR A 178 2.93 -16.23 0.93
C THR A 178 3.73 -16.94 2.03
N GLN A 179 3.47 -16.60 3.28
CA GLN A 179 4.10 -17.24 4.44
C GLN A 179 3.65 -18.69 4.63
N GLU A 180 2.34 -18.99 4.43
CA GLU A 180 1.80 -20.37 4.47
C GLU A 180 2.47 -21.27 3.41
N ALA A 181 2.80 -20.69 2.25
CA ALA A 181 3.55 -21.39 1.20
C ALA A 181 5.06 -21.58 1.51
N GLY A 182 5.52 -21.11 2.66
CA GLY A 182 6.94 -21.20 3.07
C GLY A 182 7.85 -20.13 2.50
N PHE A 183 7.29 -19.08 1.89
CA PHE A 183 8.06 -17.93 1.42
C PHE A 183 8.24 -16.88 2.51
N GLY A 184 9.30 -16.08 2.40
CA GLY A 184 9.55 -14.94 3.27
C GLY A 184 8.72 -13.70 2.89
N ASN A 185 8.83 -12.66 3.71
CA ASN A 185 8.27 -11.36 3.40
C ASN A 185 8.84 -10.81 2.08
N HIS A 186 8.04 -10.10 1.32
CA HIS A 186 8.41 -9.53 0.01
C HIS A 186 8.71 -10.58 -1.09
N GLN A 187 8.18 -11.80 -0.91
CA GLN A 187 8.26 -12.87 -1.91
C GLN A 187 6.88 -13.20 -2.53
N GLU A 188 5.93 -12.29 -2.45
CA GLU A 188 4.56 -12.41 -2.98
C GLU A 188 4.57 -12.67 -4.49
N GLY A 189 5.55 -12.11 -5.21
CA GLY A 189 5.74 -12.37 -6.63
C GLY A 189 6.07 -13.83 -6.95
N GLN A 190 6.75 -14.55 -6.05
CA GLN A 190 7.01 -15.98 -6.20
C GLN A 190 5.73 -16.80 -6.06
N LEU A 191 4.89 -16.47 -5.08
CA LEU A 191 3.58 -17.11 -4.91
C LEU A 191 2.69 -16.85 -6.14
N MET A 192 2.68 -15.63 -6.67
CA MET A 192 1.97 -15.29 -7.92
C MET A 192 2.45 -16.15 -9.08
N GLY A 193 3.76 -16.29 -9.25
CA GLY A 193 4.38 -17.14 -10.28
C GLY A 193 3.95 -18.60 -10.17
N LEU A 194 3.89 -19.15 -8.95
CA LEU A 194 3.47 -20.54 -8.71
C LEU A 194 2.04 -20.80 -9.17
N ALA A 195 1.13 -19.88 -9.01
CA ALA A 195 -0.26 -20.04 -9.44
C ALA A 195 -0.39 -20.32 -10.95
N ALA A 196 0.58 -19.91 -11.78
CA ALA A 196 0.60 -20.19 -13.21
C ALA A 196 0.83 -21.66 -13.54
N TYR A 197 1.23 -22.48 -12.59
CA TYR A 197 1.50 -23.93 -12.78
C TYR A 197 0.32 -24.84 -12.39
N LYS A 198 -0.82 -24.30 -11.98
CA LYS A 198 -2.01 -25.08 -11.52
C LYS A 198 -2.34 -26.28 -12.40
N ASN A 199 -2.31 -26.10 -13.70
CA ASN A 199 -2.73 -27.10 -14.70
C ASN A 199 -1.56 -27.66 -15.53
N LYS A 200 -0.33 -27.50 -15.04
CA LYS A 200 0.86 -27.98 -15.76
C LYS A 200 1.40 -29.25 -15.10
N ASN A 201 1.95 -30.15 -15.94
CA ASN A 201 2.72 -31.25 -15.43
C ASN A 201 4.03 -30.71 -14.85
N THR A 202 4.21 -30.82 -13.54
CA THR A 202 5.34 -30.23 -12.80
C THR A 202 5.69 -31.07 -11.59
N SER A 203 6.93 -30.99 -11.14
CA SER A 203 7.39 -31.60 -9.87
C SER A 203 7.01 -30.82 -8.62
N ILE A 204 6.38 -29.63 -8.78
CA ILE A 204 5.92 -28.80 -7.64
C ILE A 204 4.79 -29.52 -6.91
N SER A 205 4.83 -29.51 -5.57
CA SER A 205 3.83 -30.17 -4.76
C SER A 205 2.43 -29.62 -5.00
N LYS A 206 1.43 -30.50 -5.06
CA LYS A 206 0.01 -30.11 -5.23
C LYS A 206 -0.48 -29.19 -4.09
N SER A 207 0.01 -29.41 -2.86
CA SER A 207 -0.33 -28.56 -1.72
C SER A 207 0.11 -27.12 -1.95
N LEU A 208 1.35 -26.90 -2.38
CA LEU A 208 1.89 -25.57 -2.64
C LEU A 208 1.16 -24.87 -3.79
N LEU A 209 0.84 -25.60 -4.86
CA LEU A 209 0.03 -25.07 -5.96
C LEU A 209 -1.38 -24.68 -5.52
N ASN A 210 -1.99 -25.45 -4.60
CA ASN A 210 -3.31 -25.13 -4.06
C ASN A 210 -3.29 -23.84 -3.23
N ILE A 211 -2.29 -23.65 -2.37
CA ILE A 211 -2.12 -22.39 -1.61
C ILE A 211 -2.00 -21.21 -2.57
N ALA A 212 -1.13 -21.31 -3.58
CA ALA A 212 -0.92 -20.24 -4.54
C ALA A 212 -2.20 -19.87 -5.33
N ASN A 213 -2.97 -20.89 -5.74
CA ASN A 213 -4.22 -20.65 -6.45
C ASN A 213 -5.30 -20.04 -5.55
N LYS A 214 -5.43 -20.55 -4.32
CA LYS A 214 -6.37 -20.03 -3.34
C LYS A 214 -6.08 -18.54 -3.05
N ALA A 215 -4.80 -18.18 -2.88
CA ALA A 215 -4.38 -16.79 -2.72
C ALA A 215 -4.86 -15.91 -3.88
N GLN A 216 -4.68 -16.37 -5.12
CA GLN A 216 -5.12 -15.63 -6.31
C GLN A 216 -6.65 -15.53 -6.40
N GLU A 217 -7.36 -16.62 -6.15
CA GLU A 217 -8.82 -16.66 -6.30
C GLU A 217 -9.53 -15.82 -5.23
N GLU A 218 -9.19 -16.00 -3.96
CA GLU A 218 -9.84 -15.27 -2.87
C GLU A 218 -9.55 -13.76 -2.91
N THR A 219 -8.30 -13.38 -3.18
CA THR A 219 -7.98 -11.95 -3.25
C THR A 219 -8.51 -11.29 -4.52
N LEU A 220 -8.66 -12.02 -5.62
CA LEU A 220 -9.36 -11.53 -6.81
C LEU A 220 -10.83 -11.24 -6.49
N GLU A 221 -11.52 -12.15 -5.79
CA GLU A 221 -12.92 -11.95 -5.40
C GLU A 221 -13.09 -10.71 -4.51
N GLU A 222 -12.17 -10.47 -3.57
CA GLU A 222 -12.17 -9.24 -2.78
C GLU A 222 -12.08 -8.00 -3.67
N LYS A 223 -11.21 -7.99 -4.69
CA LYS A 223 -11.06 -6.84 -5.59
C LYS A 223 -12.29 -6.65 -6.49
N ILE A 224 -12.90 -7.73 -6.97
CA ILE A 224 -14.19 -7.66 -7.69
C ILE A 224 -15.25 -6.99 -6.81
N ASN A 225 -15.33 -7.39 -5.54
CA ASN A 225 -16.29 -6.81 -4.59
C ASN A 225 -15.97 -5.34 -4.27
N LEU A 226 -14.68 -4.98 -4.21
CA LEU A 226 -14.25 -3.60 -4.01
C LEU A 226 -14.63 -2.71 -5.20
N ILE A 227 -14.46 -3.19 -6.45
CA ILE A 227 -14.92 -2.48 -7.67
C ILE A 227 -16.44 -2.29 -7.64
N LYS A 228 -17.21 -3.37 -7.38
CA LYS A 228 -18.67 -3.29 -7.26
C LYS A 228 -19.11 -2.30 -6.17
N LYS A 229 -18.36 -2.21 -5.09
CA LYS A 229 -18.60 -1.23 -4.02
C LYS A 229 -18.27 0.18 -4.49
N ALA A 230 -17.15 0.39 -5.16
CA ALA A 230 -16.75 1.69 -5.70
C ALA A 230 -17.81 2.27 -6.66
N LYS A 231 -18.39 1.42 -7.50
CA LYS A 231 -19.48 1.78 -8.42
C LYS A 231 -20.78 2.24 -7.74
N LYS A 232 -20.94 2.00 -6.44
CA LYS A 232 -22.09 2.55 -5.67
C LYS A 232 -21.88 4.01 -5.25
N TYR A 233 -20.63 4.47 -5.26
CA TYR A 233 -20.30 5.85 -4.87
C TYR A 233 -20.23 6.80 -6.08
N SER A 234 -19.90 6.29 -7.27
CA SER A 234 -19.79 7.08 -8.49
C SER A 234 -20.00 6.23 -9.75
N ASP A 235 -20.61 6.81 -10.79
CA ASP A 235 -20.75 6.21 -12.10
C ASP A 235 -19.52 6.38 -12.99
N CYS A 236 -18.45 7.00 -12.48
CA CYS A 236 -17.19 7.17 -13.19
C CYS A 236 -16.69 5.83 -13.73
N LYS A 237 -16.31 5.81 -15.00
CA LYS A 237 -15.80 4.59 -15.68
C LYS A 237 -14.29 4.43 -15.57
N ASN A 238 -13.56 5.47 -15.18
CA ASN A 238 -12.12 5.42 -15.03
C ASN A 238 -11.77 4.85 -13.65
N ILE A 239 -11.05 3.75 -13.65
CA ILE A 239 -10.62 3.03 -12.44
C ILE A 239 -9.11 3.00 -12.38
N ILE A 240 -8.55 3.46 -11.27
CA ILE A 240 -7.13 3.37 -10.99
C ILE A 240 -6.90 2.31 -9.92
N LEU A 241 -5.94 1.41 -10.18
CA LEU A 241 -5.50 0.37 -9.27
C LEU A 241 -4.12 0.75 -8.73
N THR A 242 -3.97 0.93 -7.41
CA THR A 242 -2.73 1.29 -6.73
C THR A 242 -2.64 0.66 -5.33
N GLY A 243 -1.49 0.78 -4.66
CA GLY A 243 -1.12 0.01 -3.46
C GLY A 243 -0.39 -1.28 -3.80
N GLY A 244 0.44 -1.77 -2.90
CA GLY A 244 1.37 -2.90 -3.14
C GLY A 244 0.72 -4.18 -3.64
N TYR A 245 -0.55 -4.44 -3.30
CA TYR A 245 -1.31 -5.57 -3.85
C TYR A 245 -1.38 -5.54 -5.39
N HIS A 246 -1.46 -4.35 -5.99
CA HIS A 246 -1.60 -4.20 -7.45
C HIS A 246 -0.29 -4.41 -8.24
N LEU A 247 0.80 -4.84 -7.58
CA LEU A 247 1.89 -5.55 -8.24
C LEU A 247 1.46 -6.92 -8.79
N ASN A 248 0.29 -7.44 -8.36
CA ASN A 248 -0.28 -8.68 -8.86
C ASN A 248 -0.89 -8.49 -10.26
N CYS A 249 -0.03 -8.51 -11.28
CA CYS A 249 -0.43 -8.31 -12.68
C CYS A 249 -1.43 -9.38 -13.17
N SER A 250 -1.37 -10.61 -12.63
CA SER A 250 -2.31 -11.68 -12.99
C SER A 250 -3.74 -11.33 -12.58
N ASN A 251 -3.94 -10.85 -11.36
CA ASN A 251 -5.26 -10.45 -10.89
C ASN A 251 -5.72 -9.13 -11.52
N ASN A 252 -4.83 -8.17 -11.72
CA ASN A 252 -5.16 -6.93 -12.45
C ASN A 252 -5.70 -7.24 -13.85
N PHE A 253 -5.05 -8.15 -14.58
CA PHE A 253 -5.52 -8.57 -15.91
C PHE A 253 -6.91 -9.22 -15.89
N LYS A 254 -7.19 -10.06 -14.88
CA LYS A 254 -8.51 -10.67 -14.71
C LYS A 254 -9.59 -9.63 -14.39
N LEU A 255 -9.26 -8.61 -13.58
CA LEU A 255 -10.18 -7.50 -13.29
C LEU A 255 -10.54 -6.72 -14.56
N VAL A 256 -9.55 -6.38 -15.39
CA VAL A 256 -9.79 -5.71 -16.68
C VAL A 256 -10.70 -6.53 -17.58
N LYS A 257 -10.53 -7.86 -17.63
CA LYS A 257 -11.42 -8.74 -18.42
C LYS A 257 -12.81 -8.87 -17.82
N GLN A 258 -12.94 -8.83 -16.51
CA GLN A 258 -14.20 -8.96 -15.79
C GLN A 258 -15.13 -7.74 -15.97
N PHE A 259 -14.55 -6.56 -16.18
CA PHE A 259 -15.26 -5.28 -16.29
C PHE A 259 -14.88 -4.55 -17.58
N PRO A 260 -15.23 -5.09 -18.75
CA PRO A 260 -14.80 -4.52 -20.04
C PRO A 260 -15.38 -3.14 -20.32
N GLU A 261 -16.42 -2.72 -19.59
CA GLU A 261 -17.05 -1.41 -19.69
C GLU A 261 -16.28 -0.30 -18.93
N LEU A 262 -15.25 -0.67 -18.15
CA LEU A 262 -14.45 0.25 -17.35
C LEU A 262 -13.08 0.50 -17.99
N ASN A 263 -12.58 1.71 -17.83
CA ASN A 263 -11.25 2.12 -18.27
C ASN A 263 -10.26 1.95 -17.10
N PHE A 264 -9.41 0.94 -17.18
CA PHE A 264 -8.45 0.68 -16.12
C PHE A 264 -7.10 1.34 -16.37
N PHE A 265 -6.53 1.88 -15.32
CA PHE A 265 -5.14 2.28 -15.25
C PHE A 265 -4.50 1.63 -14.02
N VAL A 266 -3.39 0.94 -14.19
CA VAL A 266 -2.58 0.41 -13.09
C VAL A 266 -1.43 1.36 -12.85
N ASP A 267 -1.30 1.83 -11.61
CA ASP A 267 -0.21 2.72 -11.21
C ASP A 267 1.15 2.07 -11.55
N PRO A 268 2.06 2.77 -12.24
CA PRO A 268 3.38 2.24 -12.55
C PRO A 268 4.28 2.07 -11.31
N ILE A 269 3.96 2.74 -10.20
CA ILE A 269 4.68 2.65 -8.93
C ILE A 269 3.69 2.33 -7.80
N PRO A 270 2.98 1.17 -7.86
CA PRO A 270 1.83 0.95 -6.97
C PRO A 270 2.25 0.63 -5.53
N TYR A 271 3.52 0.32 -5.26
CA TYR A 271 4.07 0.09 -3.91
C TYR A 271 4.45 1.39 -3.21
N ASP A 272 4.91 1.32 -1.96
CA ASP A 272 5.22 2.48 -1.11
C ASP A 272 6.16 3.53 -1.74
N GLY A 273 6.98 3.13 -2.72
CA GLY A 273 7.80 4.09 -3.49
C GLY A 273 6.98 5.17 -4.19
N GLY A 274 5.74 4.87 -4.60
CA GLY A 274 4.83 5.83 -5.22
C GLY A 274 4.29 6.88 -4.23
N THR A 275 4.25 6.57 -2.94
CA THR A 275 3.77 7.51 -1.92
C THR A 275 4.64 8.76 -1.82
N ALA A 276 5.93 8.69 -2.20
CA ALA A 276 6.81 9.86 -2.27
C ALA A 276 6.34 10.89 -3.31
N VAL A 277 5.85 10.43 -4.47
CA VAL A 277 5.22 11.29 -5.47
C VAL A 277 3.89 11.79 -4.96
N GLY A 278 3.10 10.89 -4.37
CA GLY A 278 1.78 11.21 -3.82
C GLY A 278 1.83 12.29 -2.76
N VAL A 279 2.73 12.20 -1.77
CA VAL A 279 2.83 13.19 -0.69
C VAL A 279 3.24 14.57 -1.21
N ALA A 280 4.10 14.64 -2.22
CA ALA A 280 4.51 15.90 -2.83
C ALA A 280 3.36 16.62 -3.53
N LEU A 281 2.41 15.86 -4.09
CA LEU A 281 1.24 16.37 -4.81
C LEU A 281 -0.03 16.46 -3.95
N TYR A 282 -0.02 15.85 -2.77
CA TYR A 282 -1.21 15.70 -1.93
C TYR A 282 -1.89 17.03 -1.60
N GLU A 283 -1.11 18.05 -1.26
CA GLU A 283 -1.64 19.37 -0.91
C GLU A 283 -2.34 20.08 -2.09
N HIS A 284 -2.01 19.70 -3.33
CA HIS A 284 -2.69 20.20 -4.52
C HIS A 284 -4.12 19.64 -4.63
N TYR A 285 -4.30 18.35 -4.40
CA TYR A 285 -5.60 17.68 -4.54
C TYR A 285 -6.47 17.70 -3.29
N LYS A 286 -5.92 18.08 -2.14
CA LYS A 286 -6.65 18.20 -0.88
C LYS A 286 -7.53 19.44 -0.82
N LYS A 287 -7.16 20.51 -1.53
CA LYS A 287 -7.88 21.80 -1.58
C LYS A 287 -9.11 21.72 -2.46
#